data_3ee164611df14171bac188c460166d67
#
_entry.id   3ee164611df14171bac188c460166d67
#
_cell.length_a   1.000
_cell.length_b   1.000
_cell.length_c   1.000
_cell.angle_alpha   90.00
_cell.angle_beta   90.00
_cell.angle_gamma   90.00
#
_symmetry.space_group_name_H-M   'P 1'
#
loop_
_entity.id
_entity.type
_entity.pdbx_description
1 polymer ?
#
loop_
_entity_poly.entity_id
_entity_poly.type
_entity_poly.pdbx_seq_one_letter_code
_entity_poly.pdbx_strand_id
1 'polypeptide(L)'
;MFKKKNKEIIVGSNNDGKIKEIKDLLPKYYIITSPKDYGLKSPKENGDTFLKNSLIKAKYFSKKTKKICIADDSGLEIDLLNNQHGIYSARWGGNKSDFNLAISRVYKKLSQVDKNWKSKNIKARFICALTIYGLKKKPIQSLGIINGRISKKKIGNKGFGYDPIFIPENKKLTFGQMSQKLKFKNDHRAKAFKKIKKFL
;
A
#
# COMPACT_ATOMS: atom_id res chain seq x y z
N MET A 1 20.75 3.61 -33.97
CA MET A 1 19.67 3.23 -33.00
C MET A 1 20.27 3.20 -31.60
N PHE A 2 20.14 4.26 -30.84
CA PHE A 2 20.71 4.33 -29.47
C PHE A 2 19.96 3.35 -28.55
N LYS A 3 20.63 2.28 -28.09
CA LYS A 3 20.11 1.41 -27.03
C LYS A 3 19.76 2.29 -25.83
N LYS A 4 18.47 2.50 -25.54
CA LYS A 4 18.02 3.09 -24.28
C LYS A 4 18.61 2.25 -23.14
N LYS A 5 19.61 2.79 -22.45
CA LYS A 5 20.15 2.15 -21.22
C LYS A 5 18.96 1.84 -20.31
N ASN A 6 18.72 0.57 -20.04
CA ASN A 6 17.65 0.15 -19.13
C ASN A 6 17.85 0.86 -17.79
N LYS A 7 16.94 1.75 -17.46
CA LYS A 7 16.99 2.47 -16.19
C LYS A 7 16.59 1.51 -15.07
N GLU A 8 17.38 1.45 -14.03
CA GLU A 8 17.11 0.61 -12.87
C GLU A 8 16.32 1.39 -11.81
N ILE A 9 15.28 0.77 -11.28
CA ILE A 9 14.45 1.33 -10.19
C ILE A 9 14.37 0.31 -9.06
N ILE A 10 14.61 0.79 -7.83
CA ILE A 10 14.33 -0.01 -6.64
C ILE A 10 12.91 0.28 -6.13
N VAL A 11 12.12 -0.76 -5.93
CA VAL A 11 10.85 -0.67 -5.20
C VAL A 11 11.14 -0.78 -3.71
N GLY A 12 11.11 0.36 -3.02
CA GLY A 12 11.52 0.52 -1.62
C GLY A 12 10.54 -0.09 -0.62
N SER A 13 10.37 -1.40 -0.68
CA SER A 13 9.52 -2.18 0.23
C SER A 13 10.11 -3.58 0.44
N ASN A 14 9.90 -4.15 1.65
CA ASN A 14 10.18 -5.56 1.95
C ASN A 14 8.89 -6.40 1.97
N ASN A 15 7.73 -5.81 1.63
CA ASN A 15 6.45 -6.51 1.49
C ASN A 15 6.26 -6.95 0.04
N ASP A 16 6.22 -8.27 -0.20
CA ASP A 16 6.14 -8.86 -1.53
C ASP A 16 4.88 -8.46 -2.29
N GLY A 17 3.74 -8.33 -1.60
CA GLY A 17 2.50 -7.85 -2.22
C GLY A 17 2.63 -6.43 -2.76
N LYS A 18 3.24 -5.52 -2.00
CA LYS A 18 3.48 -4.14 -2.43
C LYS A 18 4.50 -4.08 -3.58
N ILE A 19 5.58 -4.87 -3.49
CA ILE A 19 6.59 -4.96 -4.56
C ILE A 19 5.93 -5.40 -5.85
N LYS A 20 5.13 -6.47 -5.81
CA LYS A 20 4.42 -6.99 -6.98
C LYS A 20 3.49 -5.94 -7.59
N GLU A 21 2.65 -5.29 -6.79
CA GLU A 21 1.72 -4.28 -7.31
C GLU A 21 2.43 -3.08 -7.93
N ILE A 22 3.50 -2.57 -7.31
CA ILE A 22 4.27 -1.46 -7.88
C ILE A 22 5.00 -1.89 -9.16
N LYS A 23 5.57 -3.11 -9.19
CA LYS A 23 6.22 -3.67 -10.38
C LYS A 23 5.26 -3.76 -11.56
N ASP A 24 4.01 -4.18 -11.32
CA ASP A 24 3.00 -4.30 -12.36
C ASP A 24 2.51 -2.94 -12.89
N LEU A 25 2.65 -1.87 -12.11
CA LEU A 25 2.33 -0.50 -12.52
C LEU A 25 3.46 0.18 -13.29
N LEU A 26 4.71 -0.22 -13.05
CA LEU A 26 5.89 0.38 -13.68
C LEU A 26 6.02 0.00 -15.17
N PRO A 27 6.54 0.88 -16.02
CA PRO A 27 6.85 0.55 -17.41
C PRO A 27 7.83 -0.62 -17.50
N LYS A 28 7.59 -1.53 -18.44
CA LYS A 28 8.36 -2.79 -18.61
C LYS A 28 9.84 -2.60 -19.00
N TYR A 29 10.23 -1.40 -19.45
CA TYR A 29 11.63 -1.11 -19.78
C TYR A 29 12.52 -0.82 -18.57
N TYR A 30 11.93 -0.74 -17.35
CA TYR A 30 12.73 -0.63 -16.14
C TYR A 30 13.21 -2.01 -15.68
N ILE A 31 14.47 -2.07 -15.24
CA ILE A 31 14.95 -3.17 -14.41
C ILE A 31 14.53 -2.87 -12.97
N ILE A 32 13.73 -3.75 -12.41
CA ILE A 32 13.12 -3.53 -11.10
C ILE A 32 13.76 -4.44 -10.08
N THR A 33 14.33 -3.82 -9.04
CA THR A 33 14.92 -4.49 -7.88
C THR A 33 14.16 -4.09 -6.60
N SER A 34 14.46 -4.78 -5.51
CA SER A 34 13.89 -4.56 -4.18
C SER A 34 15.00 -4.45 -3.12
N PRO A 35 14.73 -4.01 -1.91
CA PRO A 35 15.73 -3.99 -0.84
C PRO A 35 16.30 -5.38 -0.52
N LYS A 36 15.54 -6.45 -0.75
CA LYS A 36 16.00 -7.84 -0.55
C LYS A 36 17.19 -8.18 -1.42
N ASP A 37 17.23 -7.68 -2.67
CA ASP A 37 18.31 -7.91 -3.64
C ASP A 37 19.65 -7.28 -3.19
N TYR A 38 19.60 -6.40 -2.17
CA TYR A 38 20.77 -5.73 -1.57
C TYR A 38 20.97 -6.09 -0.09
N GLY A 39 20.25 -7.07 0.45
CA GLY A 39 20.32 -7.42 1.87
C GLY A 39 19.85 -6.30 2.81
N LEU A 40 19.06 -5.33 2.32
CA LEU A 40 18.67 -4.16 3.10
C LEU A 40 17.36 -4.39 3.87
N LYS A 41 17.40 -4.07 5.17
CA LYS A 41 16.20 -3.98 6.02
C LYS A 41 15.51 -2.63 5.82
N SER A 42 14.19 -2.60 6.10
CA SER A 42 13.43 -1.34 6.09
C SER A 42 13.90 -0.38 7.19
N PRO A 43 13.99 0.93 6.91
CA PRO A 43 14.25 1.92 7.95
C PRO A 43 13.08 1.99 8.92
N LYS A 44 13.33 2.57 10.11
CA LYS A 44 12.27 2.88 11.07
C LYS A 44 11.35 3.95 10.47
N GLU A 45 10.06 3.63 10.40
CA GLU A 45 9.02 4.55 9.95
C GLU A 45 8.50 5.33 11.16
N ASN A 46 9.03 6.53 11.37
CA ASN A 46 8.70 7.44 12.47
C ASN A 46 7.98 8.71 12.02
N GLY A 47 7.52 8.75 10.78
CA GLY A 47 6.69 9.83 10.27
C GLY A 47 5.25 9.73 10.82
N ASP A 48 4.61 10.87 10.97
CA ASP A 48 3.23 11.01 11.43
C ASP A 48 2.20 10.91 10.29
N THR A 49 2.66 10.83 9.04
CA THR A 49 1.81 10.70 7.84
C THR A 49 2.35 9.64 6.88
N PHE A 50 1.45 9.09 6.05
CA PHE A 50 1.83 8.19 4.95
C PHE A 50 2.86 8.83 4.01
N LEU A 51 2.75 10.12 3.71
CA LEU A 51 3.69 10.84 2.85
C LEU A 51 5.08 10.91 3.48
N LYS A 52 5.18 11.22 4.77
CA LYS A 52 6.47 11.25 5.48
C LYS A 52 7.12 9.86 5.52
N ASN A 53 6.35 8.81 5.83
CA ASN A 53 6.89 7.45 5.88
C ASN A 53 7.32 6.94 4.50
N SER A 54 6.56 7.20 3.44
CA SER A 54 6.98 6.85 2.07
C SER A 54 8.26 7.58 1.67
N LEU A 55 8.42 8.85 2.07
CA LEU A 55 9.64 9.62 1.83
C LEU A 55 10.85 9.07 2.58
N ILE A 56 10.69 8.73 3.87
CA ILE A 56 11.75 8.12 4.68
C ILE A 56 12.28 6.86 3.98
N LYS A 57 11.38 5.97 3.54
CA LYS A 57 11.76 4.74 2.83
C LYS A 57 12.43 5.04 1.49
N ALA A 58 11.84 5.89 0.66
CA ALA A 58 12.37 6.20 -0.66
C ALA A 58 13.77 6.82 -0.59
N LYS A 59 13.96 7.78 0.32
CA LYS A 59 15.25 8.43 0.57
C LYS A 59 16.30 7.45 1.08
N TYR A 60 15.93 6.61 2.05
CA TYR A 60 16.83 5.61 2.63
C TYR A 60 17.36 4.64 1.58
N PHE A 61 16.46 3.97 0.86
CA PHE A 61 16.86 2.97 -0.11
C PHE A 61 17.59 3.58 -1.31
N SER A 62 17.16 4.74 -1.81
CA SER A 62 17.86 5.43 -2.89
C SER A 62 19.30 5.80 -2.49
N LYS A 63 19.50 6.32 -1.27
CA LYS A 63 20.85 6.66 -0.79
C LYS A 63 21.75 5.43 -0.63
N LYS A 64 21.20 4.31 -0.13
CA LYS A 64 21.95 3.06 0.06
C LYS A 64 22.35 2.38 -1.25
N THR A 65 21.46 2.41 -2.24
CA THR A 65 21.67 1.70 -3.52
C THR A 65 22.21 2.58 -4.63
N LYS A 66 22.22 3.92 -4.45
CA LYS A 66 22.55 4.93 -5.48
C LYS A 66 21.63 4.86 -6.72
N LYS A 67 20.38 4.35 -6.53
CA LYS A 67 19.39 4.17 -7.60
C LYS A 67 18.16 5.02 -7.36
N ILE A 68 17.37 5.20 -8.43
CA ILE A 68 16.02 5.77 -8.29
C ILE A 68 15.19 4.81 -7.45
N CYS A 69 14.53 5.33 -6.43
CA CYS A 69 13.65 4.54 -5.58
C CYS A 69 12.21 5.03 -5.68
N ILE A 70 11.28 4.09 -5.85
CA ILE A 70 9.86 4.30 -5.61
C ILE A 70 9.45 3.53 -4.36
N ALA A 71 8.97 4.23 -3.34
CA ALA A 71 8.49 3.58 -2.11
C ALA A 71 7.06 4.00 -1.79
N ASP A 72 6.32 3.09 -1.18
CA ASP A 72 4.98 3.36 -0.68
C ASP A 72 4.91 3.32 0.84
N ASP A 73 3.98 4.11 1.38
CA ASP A 73 3.37 3.82 2.67
C ASP A 73 1.86 3.79 2.51
N SER A 74 1.21 2.78 3.07
CA SER A 74 -0.21 2.57 2.84
C SER A 74 -0.87 1.87 4.01
N GLY A 75 -2.14 2.17 4.20
CA GLY A 75 -2.93 1.59 5.29
C GLY A 75 -4.42 1.68 5.06
N LEU A 76 -5.14 1.03 5.96
CA LEU A 76 -6.59 1.03 6.07
C LEU A 76 -6.99 1.97 7.19
N GLU A 77 -7.93 2.87 6.93
CA GLU A 77 -8.59 3.69 7.93
C GLU A 77 -10.05 3.30 8.02
N ILE A 78 -10.59 3.21 9.25
CA ILE A 78 -11.95 2.79 9.53
C ILE A 78 -12.61 3.87 10.39
N ASP A 79 -13.67 4.50 9.87
CA ASP A 79 -14.32 5.65 10.49
C ASP A 79 -14.81 5.35 11.91
N LEU A 80 -15.46 4.20 12.12
CA LEU A 80 -15.97 3.77 13.43
C LEU A 80 -14.85 3.57 14.47
N LEU A 81 -13.62 3.42 14.04
CA LEU A 81 -12.42 3.29 14.88
C LEU A 81 -11.60 4.58 14.92
N ASN A 82 -12.22 5.76 14.72
CA ASN A 82 -11.56 7.07 14.68
C ASN A 82 -10.39 7.10 13.67
N ASN A 83 -10.63 6.56 12.47
CA ASN A 83 -9.64 6.43 11.40
C ASN A 83 -8.41 5.56 11.77
N GLN A 84 -8.51 4.75 12.84
CA GLN A 84 -7.53 3.70 13.05
C GLN A 84 -7.70 2.66 11.91
N HIS A 85 -6.69 2.04 11.44
CA HIS A 85 -5.28 1.89 11.88
C HIS A 85 -4.31 2.94 11.30
N GLY A 86 -4.69 3.60 10.18
CA GLY A 86 -3.86 4.59 9.52
C GLY A 86 -2.46 4.05 9.20
N ILE A 87 -1.45 4.83 9.51
CA ILE A 87 -0.03 4.49 9.31
C ILE A 87 0.43 3.25 10.11
N TYR A 88 -0.34 2.79 11.07
CA TYR A 88 -0.02 1.61 11.89
C TYR A 88 -0.66 0.30 11.38
N SER A 89 -1.30 0.32 10.21
CA SER A 89 -2.05 -0.82 9.67
C SER A 89 -1.26 -2.14 9.67
N ALA A 90 0.01 -2.12 9.28
CA ALA A 90 0.85 -3.33 9.25
C ALA A 90 1.19 -3.84 10.68
N ARG A 91 1.27 -2.94 11.68
CA ARG A 91 1.64 -3.30 13.06
C ARG A 91 0.55 -4.09 13.79
N TRP A 92 -0.69 -4.04 13.31
CA TRP A 92 -1.79 -4.83 13.87
C TRP A 92 -1.64 -6.34 13.63
N GLY A 93 -0.80 -6.74 12.67
CA GLY A 93 -0.40 -8.12 12.44
C GLY A 93 0.74 -8.62 13.36
N GLY A 94 1.19 -7.78 14.28
CA GLY A 94 2.33 -8.11 15.15
C GLY A 94 3.67 -8.17 14.39
N ASN A 95 4.69 -8.73 15.05
CA ASN A 95 6.07 -8.74 14.52
C ASN A 95 6.22 -9.52 13.21
N LYS A 96 5.34 -10.49 12.95
CA LYS A 96 5.34 -11.30 11.72
C LYS A 96 4.44 -10.72 10.62
N SER A 97 3.81 -9.56 10.85
CA SER A 97 2.84 -8.95 9.92
C SER A 97 1.74 -9.94 9.48
N ASP A 98 1.22 -10.73 10.43
CA ASP A 98 0.13 -11.68 10.19
C ASP A 98 -1.20 -10.94 9.98
N PHE A 99 -1.65 -10.90 8.74
CA PHE A 99 -2.89 -10.21 8.41
C PHE A 99 -4.15 -10.97 8.84
N ASN A 100 -4.10 -12.26 9.14
CA ASN A 100 -5.25 -12.94 9.75
C ASN A 100 -5.45 -12.44 11.17
N LEU A 101 -4.37 -12.29 11.94
CA LEU A 101 -4.40 -11.67 13.26
C LEU A 101 -4.85 -10.20 13.19
N ALA A 102 -4.34 -9.43 12.23
CA ALA A 102 -4.75 -8.04 12.05
C ALA A 102 -6.26 -7.91 11.77
N ILE A 103 -6.81 -8.73 10.87
CA ILE A 103 -8.24 -8.75 10.54
C ILE A 103 -9.08 -9.16 11.75
N SER A 104 -8.65 -10.18 12.50
CA SER A 104 -9.32 -10.60 13.74
C SER A 104 -9.40 -9.45 14.76
N ARG A 105 -8.29 -8.70 14.91
CA ARG A 105 -8.24 -7.50 15.77
C ARG A 105 -9.19 -6.40 15.30
N VAL A 106 -9.32 -6.19 13.97
CA VAL A 106 -10.31 -5.25 13.41
C VAL A 106 -11.70 -5.62 13.88
N TYR A 107 -12.12 -6.86 13.63
CA TYR A 107 -13.47 -7.30 13.98
C TYR A 107 -13.74 -7.25 15.51
N LYS A 108 -12.74 -7.64 16.31
CA LYS A 108 -12.82 -7.53 17.77
C LYS A 108 -13.05 -6.09 18.21
N LYS A 109 -12.25 -5.13 17.68
CA LYS A 109 -12.41 -3.70 18.01
C LYS A 109 -13.74 -3.13 17.53
N LEU A 110 -14.20 -3.48 16.34
CA LEU A 110 -15.52 -3.06 15.87
C LEU A 110 -16.62 -3.54 16.80
N SER A 111 -16.56 -4.80 17.26
CA SER A 111 -17.53 -5.35 18.22
C SER A 111 -17.44 -4.73 19.62
N GLN A 112 -16.27 -4.23 20.02
CA GLN A 112 -16.09 -3.51 21.28
C GLN A 112 -16.70 -2.11 21.24
N VAL A 113 -16.59 -1.42 20.10
CA VAL A 113 -17.14 -0.06 19.91
C VAL A 113 -18.65 -0.11 19.67
N ASP A 114 -19.11 -1.10 18.91
CA ASP A 114 -20.52 -1.26 18.57
C ASP A 114 -20.86 -2.74 18.38
N LYS A 115 -21.60 -3.32 19.32
CA LYS A 115 -22.02 -4.73 19.24
C LYS A 115 -22.83 -5.04 17.98
N ASN A 116 -23.53 -4.04 17.46
CA ASN A 116 -24.40 -4.15 16.26
C ASN A 116 -23.70 -3.71 14.97
N TRP A 117 -22.37 -3.56 14.95
CA TRP A 117 -21.64 -3.06 13.78
C TRP A 117 -21.93 -3.87 12.50
N LYS A 118 -22.22 -5.16 12.62
CA LYS A 118 -22.52 -6.03 11.47
C LYS A 118 -23.84 -5.68 10.76
N SER A 119 -24.77 -5.00 11.41
CA SER A 119 -26.00 -4.49 10.79
C SER A 119 -25.76 -3.17 10.05
N LYS A 120 -24.63 -2.49 10.30
CA LYS A 120 -24.31 -1.17 9.77
C LYS A 120 -23.37 -1.22 8.58
N ASN A 121 -23.33 -0.12 7.81
CA ASN A 121 -22.37 0.10 6.76
C ASN A 121 -21.15 0.82 7.33
N ILE A 122 -20.12 0.08 7.73
CA ILE A 122 -18.90 0.63 8.33
C ILE A 122 -18.01 1.21 7.24
N LYS A 123 -17.99 2.53 7.14
CA LYS A 123 -17.15 3.24 6.19
C LYS A 123 -15.67 3.03 6.50
N ALA A 124 -14.88 2.88 5.46
CA ALA A 124 -13.45 2.72 5.53
C ALA A 124 -12.80 3.26 4.26
N ARG A 125 -11.49 3.52 4.31
CA ARG A 125 -10.72 3.89 3.13
C ARG A 125 -9.33 3.29 3.14
N PHE A 126 -8.86 2.87 1.98
CA PHE A 126 -7.44 2.61 1.77
C PHE A 126 -6.73 3.87 1.29
N ILE A 127 -5.56 4.11 1.86
CA ILE A 127 -4.67 5.21 1.49
C ILE A 127 -3.33 4.62 1.06
N CYS A 128 -2.76 5.19 -0.01
CA CYS A 128 -1.39 4.92 -0.43
C CYS A 128 -0.68 6.24 -0.74
N ALA A 129 0.42 6.49 -0.08
CA ALA A 129 1.38 7.51 -0.45
C ALA A 129 2.52 6.87 -1.24
N LEU A 130 2.82 7.39 -2.43
CA LEU A 130 3.99 7.00 -3.22
C LEU A 130 4.99 8.16 -3.26
N THR A 131 6.27 7.81 -3.09
CA THR A 131 7.39 8.75 -3.23
C THR A 131 8.40 8.20 -4.21
N ILE A 132 8.77 9.00 -5.24
CA ILE A 132 9.95 8.76 -6.08
C ILE A 132 11.08 9.66 -5.57
N TYR A 133 12.24 9.04 -5.27
CA TYR A 133 13.44 9.73 -4.84
C TYR A 133 14.62 9.37 -5.73
N GLY A 134 15.53 10.34 -5.97
CA GLY A 134 16.72 10.15 -6.82
C GLY A 134 16.49 10.36 -8.31
N LEU A 135 15.27 10.70 -8.75
CA LEU A 135 14.97 11.01 -10.15
C LEU A 135 15.16 12.50 -10.46
N LYS A 136 14.79 13.37 -9.52
CA LYS A 136 14.92 14.84 -9.60
C LYS A 136 15.55 15.38 -8.33
N LYS A 137 15.94 16.68 -8.32
CA LYS A 137 16.50 17.35 -7.14
C LYS A 137 15.54 17.26 -5.94
N LYS A 138 14.23 17.42 -6.17
CA LYS A 138 13.18 17.27 -5.14
C LYS A 138 12.45 15.93 -5.29
N PRO A 139 12.03 15.29 -4.19
CA PRO A 139 11.21 14.09 -4.26
C PRO A 139 9.87 14.38 -4.93
N ILE A 140 9.34 13.39 -5.65
CA ILE A 140 8.02 13.44 -6.28
C ILE A 140 7.10 12.59 -5.43
N GLN A 141 6.01 13.17 -4.93
CA GLN A 141 5.08 12.49 -4.04
C GLN A 141 3.65 12.54 -4.57
N SER A 142 2.88 11.51 -4.24
CA SER A 142 1.46 11.44 -4.55
C SER A 142 0.70 10.67 -3.49
N LEU A 143 -0.60 10.96 -3.41
CA LEU A 143 -1.55 10.27 -2.54
C LEU A 143 -2.69 9.71 -3.37
N GLY A 144 -3.00 8.43 -3.17
CA GLY A 144 -4.16 7.76 -3.74
C GLY A 144 -5.06 7.24 -2.63
N ILE A 145 -6.37 7.50 -2.75
CA ILE A 145 -7.38 7.12 -1.76
C ILE A 145 -8.49 6.39 -2.49
N ILE A 146 -8.98 5.32 -1.88
CA ILE A 146 -10.20 4.66 -2.28
C ILE A 146 -11.12 4.48 -1.08
N ASN A 147 -12.32 5.01 -1.20
CA ASN A 147 -13.37 4.82 -0.21
C ASN A 147 -14.04 3.45 -0.42
N GLY A 148 -14.64 2.97 0.66
CA GLY A 148 -15.35 1.71 0.68
C GLY A 148 -15.94 1.42 2.05
N ARG A 149 -16.11 0.15 2.34
CA ARG A 149 -16.65 -0.31 3.61
C ARG A 149 -16.03 -1.62 4.05
N ILE A 150 -16.16 -1.92 5.34
CA ILE A 150 -15.72 -3.18 5.93
C ILE A 150 -16.76 -4.27 5.68
N SER A 151 -16.31 -5.41 5.18
CA SER A 151 -17.12 -6.63 5.04
C SER A 151 -17.41 -7.23 6.43
N LYS A 152 -18.62 -7.79 6.61
CA LYS A 152 -19.05 -8.41 7.86
C LYS A 152 -18.27 -9.68 8.22
N LYS A 153 -17.60 -10.29 7.24
CA LYS A 153 -16.72 -11.46 7.36
C LYS A 153 -15.59 -11.39 6.35
N LYS A 154 -14.55 -12.16 6.58
CA LYS A 154 -13.45 -12.34 5.61
C LYS A 154 -13.95 -13.09 4.39
N ILE A 155 -13.77 -12.52 3.17
CA ILE A 155 -14.25 -13.11 1.91
C ILE A 155 -13.14 -12.98 0.86
N GLY A 156 -12.82 -14.12 0.23
CA GLY A 156 -11.78 -14.21 -0.79
C GLY A 156 -10.38 -14.37 -0.22
N ASN A 157 -9.46 -14.80 -1.08
CA ASN A 157 -8.07 -15.11 -0.75
C ASN A 157 -7.07 -14.46 -1.72
N LYS A 158 -7.56 -13.61 -2.63
CA LYS A 158 -6.72 -12.87 -3.57
C LYS A 158 -6.16 -11.60 -2.91
N GLY A 159 -5.08 -11.07 -3.50
CA GLY A 159 -4.41 -9.89 -2.97
C GLY A 159 -3.62 -10.17 -1.69
N PHE A 160 -3.53 -9.18 -0.81
CA PHE A 160 -2.81 -9.28 0.46
C PHE A 160 -3.39 -8.30 1.50
N GLY A 161 -2.94 -8.41 2.73
CA GLY A 161 -3.33 -7.48 3.77
C GLY A 161 -4.80 -7.55 4.15
N TYR A 162 -5.43 -6.41 4.14
CA TYR A 162 -6.85 -6.25 4.47
C TYR A 162 -7.78 -6.43 3.26
N ASP A 163 -7.28 -6.86 2.09
CA ASP A 163 -8.09 -7.07 0.89
C ASP A 163 -9.33 -7.93 1.12
N PRO A 164 -9.28 -9.01 1.92
CA PRO A 164 -10.45 -9.87 2.17
C PRO A 164 -11.59 -9.22 2.95
N ILE A 165 -11.37 -8.06 3.56
CA ILE A 165 -12.39 -7.38 4.36
C ILE A 165 -12.77 -6.00 3.83
N PHE A 166 -12.19 -5.54 2.74
CA PHE A 166 -12.48 -4.23 2.17
C PHE A 166 -13.29 -4.35 0.87
N ILE A 167 -14.47 -3.75 0.86
CA ILE A 167 -15.36 -3.64 -0.29
C ILE A 167 -15.27 -2.21 -0.81
N PRO A 168 -14.69 -1.95 -2.00
CA PRO A 168 -14.62 -0.62 -2.57
C PRO A 168 -16.01 -0.01 -2.80
N GLU A 169 -16.09 1.31 -2.77
CA GLU A 169 -17.32 2.05 -3.09
C GLU A 169 -17.86 1.63 -4.47
N ASN A 170 -19.18 1.54 -4.59
CA ASN A 170 -19.89 1.08 -5.80
C ASN A 170 -19.52 -0.34 -6.25
N LYS A 171 -18.97 -1.17 -5.35
CA LYS A 171 -18.71 -2.60 -5.62
C LYS A 171 -19.44 -3.49 -4.61
N LYS A 172 -19.65 -4.76 -5.03
CA LYS A 172 -20.22 -5.81 -4.16
C LYS A 172 -19.17 -6.80 -3.68
N LEU A 173 -18.03 -6.89 -4.38
CA LEU A 173 -16.93 -7.81 -4.06
C LEU A 173 -15.89 -7.12 -3.19
N THR A 174 -15.28 -7.88 -2.27
CA THR A 174 -14.06 -7.46 -1.59
C THR A 174 -12.86 -7.45 -2.56
N PHE A 175 -11.80 -6.72 -2.23
CA PHE A 175 -10.54 -6.83 -2.99
C PHE A 175 -10.01 -8.27 -2.97
N GLY A 176 -10.25 -9.03 -1.90
CA GLY A 176 -9.88 -10.44 -1.80
C GLY A 176 -10.60 -11.37 -2.78
N GLN A 177 -11.73 -10.94 -3.35
CA GLN A 177 -12.47 -11.68 -4.39
C GLN A 177 -12.10 -11.22 -5.81
N MET A 178 -11.56 -10.01 -5.96
CA MET A 178 -11.26 -9.42 -7.28
C MET A 178 -10.04 -10.06 -7.92
N SER A 179 -10.04 -10.18 -9.25
CA SER A 179 -8.82 -10.42 -9.99
C SER A 179 -7.87 -9.23 -9.87
N GLN A 180 -6.57 -9.45 -10.00
CA GLN A 180 -5.56 -8.38 -9.94
C GLN A 180 -5.85 -7.25 -10.95
N LYS A 181 -6.25 -7.60 -12.17
CA LYS A 181 -6.63 -6.64 -13.22
C LYS A 181 -7.82 -5.76 -12.81
N LEU A 182 -8.83 -6.34 -12.14
CA LEU A 182 -9.98 -5.60 -11.65
C LEU A 182 -9.61 -4.71 -10.46
N LYS A 183 -8.77 -5.21 -9.55
CA LYS A 183 -8.28 -4.45 -8.41
C LYS A 183 -7.48 -3.22 -8.88
N PHE A 184 -6.53 -3.37 -9.80
CA PHE A 184 -5.71 -2.27 -10.33
C PHE A 184 -6.51 -1.12 -10.95
N LYS A 185 -7.67 -1.39 -11.52
CA LYS A 185 -8.54 -0.32 -12.04
C LYS A 185 -9.09 0.59 -10.94
N ASN A 186 -9.13 0.11 -9.69
CA ASN A 186 -9.88 0.74 -8.62
C ASN A 186 -9.08 0.96 -7.34
N ASP A 187 -7.82 0.52 -7.24
CA ASP A 187 -7.11 0.55 -5.99
C ASP A 187 -6.38 1.88 -5.70
N HIS A 188 -6.06 2.09 -4.43
CA HIS A 188 -5.40 3.28 -3.91
C HIS A 188 -3.99 3.47 -4.48
N ARG A 189 -3.23 2.36 -4.69
CA ARG A 189 -1.85 2.42 -5.21
C ARG A 189 -1.83 2.78 -6.68
N ALA A 190 -2.73 2.23 -7.49
CA ALA A 190 -2.90 2.61 -8.88
C ALA A 190 -3.33 4.08 -9.02
N LYS A 191 -4.22 4.58 -8.15
CA LYS A 191 -4.61 6.00 -8.11
C LYS A 191 -3.42 6.91 -7.77
N ALA A 192 -2.60 6.54 -6.78
CA ALA A 192 -1.38 7.29 -6.46
C ALA A 192 -0.40 7.26 -7.64
N PHE A 193 -0.17 6.10 -8.23
CA PHE A 193 0.75 5.93 -9.35
C PHE A 193 0.35 6.74 -10.59
N LYS A 194 -0.93 6.79 -10.92
CA LYS A 194 -1.45 7.59 -12.05
C LYS A 194 -1.02 9.06 -11.98
N LYS A 195 -0.89 9.62 -10.78
CA LYS A 195 -0.49 11.02 -10.57
C LYS A 195 1.00 11.27 -10.83
N ILE A 196 1.84 10.26 -10.63
CA ILE A 196 3.30 10.38 -10.74
C ILE A 196 3.91 9.70 -11.97
N LYS A 197 3.17 8.85 -12.69
CA LYS A 197 3.70 8.10 -13.84
C LYS A 197 4.30 8.96 -14.95
N LYS A 198 3.83 10.21 -15.09
CA LYS A 198 4.35 11.15 -16.10
C LYS A 198 5.80 11.56 -15.88
N PHE A 199 6.36 11.28 -14.70
CA PHE A 199 7.75 11.60 -14.38
C PHE A 199 8.71 10.42 -14.62
N LEU A 200 8.17 9.23 -14.86
CA LEU A 200 8.91 8.00 -15.17
C LEU A 200 9.00 7.78 -16.68
#